data_df5e8d4104bd1e4d7c64fe70f2c00253
#
_entry.id   df5e8d4104bd1e4d7c64fe70f2c00253
#
_cell.length_a   1.000
_cell.length_b   1.000
_cell.length_c   1.000
_cell.angle_alpha   90.00
_cell.angle_beta   90.00
_cell.angle_gamma   90.00
#
_symmetry.space_group_name_H-M   'P 1'
#
loop_
_entity.id
_entity.type
_entity.pdbx_description
1 polymer ?
#
loop_
_entity_poly.entity_id
_entity_poly.type
_entity_poly.pdbx_seq_one_letter_code
_entity_poly.pdbx_strand_id
1 'polypeptide(L)'
;ARHNIEFNEKTMLGYGDFWDAPTKKTISDLIACGRKMPQAIICANDSMAIAAMKALEEHGIKTPEDIIVTGFDAIYQERIYSTTRLTTAQMDADELATTIADTAYGYIKGSEKPCDKHIHFSMILGQSCGCCDFDVAYTNKKLEQMNKYNLALYDAESKMASLYTNTVNCDRLDELTKAMGRYFNYHAALCLNDDFLT
;
A
#
# COMPACT_ATOMS: atom_id res chain seq x y z
N ALA A 1 -15.36 24.89 8.61
CA ALA A 1 -14.89 24.14 7.45
C ALA A 1 -14.87 25.03 6.20
N ARG A 2 -13.85 24.95 5.35
CA ARG A 2 -13.58 25.87 4.21
C ARG A 2 -14.68 25.85 3.14
N HIS A 3 -15.52 24.80 3.11
CA HIS A 3 -16.54 24.58 2.07
C HIS A 3 -17.94 24.35 2.61
N ASN A 4 -18.21 24.68 3.87
CA ASN A 4 -19.51 24.52 4.53
C ASN A 4 -20.10 23.09 4.42
N ILE A 5 -19.24 22.07 4.34
CA ILE A 5 -19.67 20.67 4.39
C ILE A 5 -19.78 20.28 5.87
N GLU A 6 -20.99 19.96 6.29
CA GLU A 6 -21.24 19.42 7.62
C GLU A 6 -20.79 17.97 7.68
N PHE A 7 -19.82 17.65 8.54
CA PHE A 7 -19.36 16.29 8.74
C PHE A 7 -20.24 15.57 9.77
N ASN A 8 -20.77 14.41 9.39
CA ASN A 8 -21.54 13.55 10.27
C ASN A 8 -20.87 12.17 10.34
N GLU A 9 -20.22 11.89 11.47
CA GLU A 9 -19.48 10.65 11.69
C GLU A 9 -20.34 9.40 11.45
N LYS A 10 -21.60 9.40 11.89
CA LYS A 10 -22.50 8.23 11.76
C LYS A 10 -22.87 7.87 10.31
N THR A 11 -22.75 8.82 9.40
CA THR A 11 -23.17 8.65 7.99
C THR A 11 -22.05 8.83 7.00
N MET A 12 -20.94 9.44 7.39
CA MET A 12 -19.84 9.82 6.51
C MET A 12 -18.52 9.11 6.85
N LEU A 13 -18.45 8.38 7.97
CA LEU A 13 -17.27 7.60 8.33
C LEU A 13 -17.55 6.11 8.18
N GLY A 14 -16.69 5.40 7.47
CA GLY A 14 -16.65 3.94 7.33
C GLY A 14 -15.34 3.38 7.87
N TYR A 15 -15.39 2.20 8.47
CA TYR A 15 -14.22 1.54 9.03
C TYR A 15 -13.78 0.41 8.10
N GLY A 16 -12.52 0.39 7.72
CA GLY A 16 -11.89 -0.61 6.84
C GLY A 16 -10.62 -1.21 7.43
N ASP A 17 -10.28 -0.88 8.69
CA ASP A 17 -9.14 -1.41 9.45
C ASP A 17 -7.81 -1.41 8.67
N PHE A 18 -7.65 -0.48 7.72
CA PHE A 18 -6.52 -0.35 6.79
C PHE A 18 -6.31 -1.55 5.83
N TRP A 19 -7.27 -2.48 5.73
CA TRP A 19 -7.18 -3.71 4.93
C TRP A 19 -8.30 -3.85 3.91
N ASP A 20 -8.05 -4.69 2.88
CA ASP A 20 -8.96 -4.94 1.76
C ASP A 20 -10.29 -5.53 2.19
N ALA A 21 -10.26 -6.64 2.93
CA ALA A 21 -11.48 -7.41 3.25
C ALA A 21 -12.48 -6.61 4.13
N PRO A 22 -12.06 -5.93 5.22
CA PRO A 22 -12.96 -5.06 5.98
C PRO A 22 -13.50 -3.89 5.14
N THR A 23 -12.67 -3.30 4.27
CA THR A 23 -13.10 -2.21 3.40
C THR A 23 -14.16 -2.67 2.41
N LYS A 24 -13.93 -3.80 1.72
CA LYS A 24 -14.95 -4.40 0.82
C LYS A 24 -16.27 -4.63 1.53
N LYS A 25 -16.21 -5.20 2.74
CA LYS A 25 -17.41 -5.42 3.55
C LYS A 25 -18.13 -4.10 3.86
N THR A 26 -17.41 -3.07 4.30
CA THR A 26 -17.98 -1.76 4.63
C THR A 26 -18.66 -1.12 3.41
N ILE A 27 -18.06 -1.19 2.22
CA ILE A 27 -18.66 -0.68 0.99
C ILE A 27 -19.90 -1.49 0.60
N SER A 28 -19.84 -2.83 0.66
CA SER A 28 -20.99 -3.69 0.38
C SER A 28 -22.16 -3.44 1.34
N ASP A 29 -21.88 -3.28 2.62
CA ASP A 29 -22.87 -2.94 3.65
C ASP A 29 -23.49 -1.55 3.39
N LEU A 30 -22.69 -0.57 2.96
CA LEU A 30 -23.17 0.76 2.57
C LEU A 30 -24.15 0.68 1.39
N ILE A 31 -23.81 -0.09 0.37
CA ILE A 31 -24.67 -0.31 -0.80
C ILE A 31 -25.97 -1.02 -0.39
N ALA A 32 -25.85 -2.11 0.38
CA ALA A 32 -26.98 -2.93 0.80
C ALA A 32 -27.99 -2.19 1.71
N CYS A 33 -27.53 -1.19 2.47
CA CYS A 33 -28.43 -0.42 3.34
C CYS A 33 -29.36 0.53 2.56
N GLY A 34 -29.25 0.63 1.24
CA GLY A 34 -30.12 1.43 0.37
C GLY A 34 -30.05 2.94 0.60
N ARG A 35 -29.00 3.42 1.29
CA ARG A 35 -28.78 4.86 1.46
C ARG A 35 -28.28 5.47 0.17
N LYS A 36 -28.49 6.78 0.04
CA LYS A 36 -27.89 7.54 -1.06
C LYS A 36 -26.37 7.42 -0.98
N MET A 37 -25.77 6.94 -2.06
CA MET A 37 -24.32 6.80 -2.15
C MET A 37 -23.62 8.16 -2.10
N PRO A 38 -22.44 8.27 -1.48
CA PRO A 38 -21.66 9.49 -1.47
C PRO A 38 -21.15 9.82 -2.88
N GLN A 39 -20.88 11.09 -3.14
CA GLN A 39 -20.25 11.52 -4.39
C GLN A 39 -18.73 11.20 -4.42
N ALA A 40 -18.12 11.10 -3.26
CA ALA A 40 -16.70 10.79 -3.12
C ALA A 40 -16.43 9.94 -1.88
N ILE A 41 -15.45 9.04 -2.00
CA ILE A 41 -14.91 8.21 -0.91
C ILE A 41 -13.42 8.56 -0.79
N ILE A 42 -13.03 9.03 0.39
CA ILE A 42 -11.64 9.32 0.73
C ILE A 42 -11.15 8.20 1.63
N CYS A 43 -10.20 7.42 1.16
CA CYS A 43 -9.65 6.29 1.89
C CYS A 43 -8.38 6.67 2.64
N ALA A 44 -8.17 6.04 3.79
CA ALA A 44 -7.01 6.30 4.64
C ALA A 44 -5.69 5.78 4.04
N ASN A 45 -5.77 4.81 3.11
CA ASN A 45 -4.62 4.33 2.34
C ASN A 45 -5.04 3.81 0.96
N ASP A 46 -4.06 3.44 0.13
CA ASP A 46 -4.28 2.95 -1.23
C ASP A 46 -4.90 1.55 -1.28
N SER A 47 -4.56 0.65 -0.36
CA SER A 47 -5.18 -0.67 -0.22
C SER A 47 -6.69 -0.55 -0.06
N MET A 48 -7.13 0.28 0.88
CA MET A 48 -8.55 0.56 1.09
C MET A 48 -9.20 1.18 -0.14
N ALA A 49 -8.53 2.11 -0.81
CA ALA A 49 -9.08 2.78 -2.01
C ALA A 49 -9.31 1.77 -3.14
N ILE A 50 -8.36 0.89 -3.38
CA ILE A 50 -8.47 -0.15 -4.42
C ILE A 50 -9.54 -1.19 -4.05
N ALA A 51 -9.59 -1.59 -2.79
CA ALA A 51 -10.63 -2.49 -2.30
C ALA A 51 -12.03 -1.87 -2.43
N ALA A 52 -12.16 -0.57 -2.14
CA ALA A 52 -13.41 0.17 -2.33
C ALA A 52 -13.81 0.23 -3.81
N MET A 53 -12.89 0.58 -4.71
CA MET A 53 -13.16 0.60 -6.16
C MET A 53 -13.60 -0.77 -6.68
N LYS A 54 -12.94 -1.86 -6.25
CA LYS A 54 -13.32 -3.23 -6.62
C LYS A 54 -14.73 -3.58 -6.12
N ALA A 55 -15.04 -3.25 -4.85
CA ALA A 55 -16.37 -3.50 -4.30
C ALA A 55 -17.46 -2.69 -5.01
N LEU A 56 -17.20 -1.45 -5.38
CA LEU A 56 -18.12 -0.64 -6.18
C LEU A 56 -18.35 -1.26 -7.56
N GLU A 57 -17.28 -1.67 -8.26
CA GLU A 57 -17.34 -2.31 -9.57
C GLU A 57 -18.13 -3.63 -9.54
N GLU A 58 -17.95 -4.46 -8.51
CA GLU A 58 -18.73 -5.70 -8.28
C GLU A 58 -20.23 -5.44 -8.18
N HIS A 59 -20.64 -4.22 -7.80
CA HIS A 59 -22.04 -3.78 -7.73
C HIS A 59 -22.47 -2.89 -8.90
N GLY A 60 -21.65 -2.80 -9.94
CA GLY A 60 -21.96 -2.03 -11.16
C GLY A 60 -21.82 -0.51 -11.00
N ILE A 61 -21.20 -0.04 -9.92
CA ILE A 61 -20.94 1.38 -9.65
C ILE A 61 -19.56 1.73 -10.18
N LYS A 62 -19.49 2.74 -11.04
CA LYS A 62 -18.26 3.10 -11.75
C LYS A 62 -17.48 4.20 -11.04
N THR A 63 -16.17 4.09 -11.07
CA THR A 63 -15.22 5.11 -10.62
C THR A 63 -14.45 5.63 -11.84
N PRO A 64 -14.45 6.93 -12.12
CA PRO A 64 -14.97 8.04 -11.31
C PRO A 64 -16.42 8.48 -11.63
N GLU A 65 -17.10 7.86 -12.60
CA GLU A 65 -18.34 8.37 -13.20
C GLU A 65 -19.45 8.52 -12.17
N ASP A 66 -19.63 7.53 -11.30
CA ASP A 66 -20.66 7.54 -10.27
C ASP A 66 -20.11 8.00 -8.91
N ILE A 67 -18.91 7.55 -8.56
CA ILE A 67 -18.27 7.87 -7.27
C ILE A 67 -16.77 8.11 -7.48
N ILE A 68 -16.30 9.24 -6.99
CA ILE A 68 -14.88 9.56 -6.92
C ILE A 68 -14.24 8.78 -5.76
N VAL A 69 -13.06 8.18 -6.00
CA VAL A 69 -12.30 7.50 -4.95
C VAL A 69 -10.87 8.04 -4.90
N THR A 70 -10.39 8.34 -3.70
CA THR A 70 -8.99 8.75 -3.48
C THR A 70 -8.34 7.92 -2.38
N GLY A 71 -7.05 7.68 -2.52
CA GLY A 71 -6.21 6.97 -1.57
C GLY A 71 -5.20 7.88 -0.88
N PHE A 72 -4.26 7.24 -0.19
CA PHE A 72 -3.14 7.85 0.53
C PHE A 72 -1.98 6.85 0.57
N ASP A 73 -0.73 7.31 0.65
CA ASP A 73 0.56 6.62 0.70
C ASP A 73 1.24 6.43 -0.66
N ALA A 74 0.54 6.42 -1.78
CA ALA A 74 1.07 6.18 -3.11
C ALA A 74 1.84 4.84 -3.24
N ILE A 75 1.32 3.77 -2.61
CA ILE A 75 1.95 2.45 -2.62
C ILE A 75 1.97 1.87 -4.04
N TYR A 76 3.17 1.61 -4.54
CA TYR A 76 3.38 1.19 -5.94
C TYR A 76 2.69 -0.13 -6.28
N GLN A 77 2.79 -1.14 -5.40
CA GLN A 77 2.19 -2.46 -5.60
C GLN A 77 0.67 -2.36 -5.73
N GLU A 78 0.03 -1.62 -4.86
CA GLU A 78 -1.42 -1.43 -4.87
C GLU A 78 -1.88 -0.80 -6.19
N ARG A 79 -1.13 0.17 -6.70
CA ARG A 79 -1.43 0.85 -7.96
C ARG A 79 -1.30 -0.04 -9.19
N ILE A 80 -0.51 -1.12 -9.14
CA ILE A 80 -0.36 -2.08 -10.23
C ILE A 80 -1.63 -2.90 -10.44
N TYR A 81 -2.35 -3.22 -9.38
CA TYR A 81 -3.52 -4.11 -9.43
C TYR A 81 -4.86 -3.42 -9.73
N SER A 82 -4.87 -2.10 -9.85
CA SER A 82 -6.07 -1.35 -10.21
C SER A 82 -6.15 -1.09 -11.72
N THR A 83 -7.30 -1.34 -12.36
CA THR A 83 -7.55 -0.98 -13.75
C THR A 83 -7.67 0.52 -13.94
N THR A 84 -8.23 1.21 -12.95
CA THR A 84 -8.35 2.66 -12.90
C THR A 84 -7.18 3.25 -12.12
N ARG A 85 -6.49 4.24 -12.70
CA ARG A 85 -5.38 4.90 -12.03
C ARG A 85 -5.87 5.67 -10.81
N LEU A 86 -5.40 5.26 -9.62
CA LEU A 86 -5.79 5.86 -8.37
C LEU A 86 -5.19 7.26 -8.19
N THR A 87 -6.02 8.20 -7.78
CA THR A 87 -5.57 9.49 -7.24
C THR A 87 -5.22 9.29 -5.77
N THR A 88 -3.99 9.67 -5.41
CA THR A 88 -3.46 9.44 -4.06
C THR A 88 -2.54 10.57 -3.62
N ALA A 89 -2.28 10.67 -2.33
CA ALA A 89 -1.28 11.58 -1.78
C ALA A 89 0.00 10.81 -1.47
N GLN A 90 1.13 11.35 -1.90
CA GLN A 90 2.46 10.81 -1.65
C GLN A 90 3.18 11.68 -0.62
N MET A 91 3.67 11.05 0.42
CA MET A 91 4.57 11.67 1.38
C MET A 91 6.00 11.72 0.83
N ASP A 92 6.71 12.79 1.10
CA ASP A 92 8.14 12.87 0.82
C ASP A 92 8.90 12.04 1.88
N ALA A 93 9.35 10.85 1.48
CA ALA A 93 10.04 9.92 2.36
C ALA A 93 11.42 10.43 2.82
N ASP A 94 12.12 11.18 1.98
CA ASP A 94 13.43 11.75 2.31
C ASP A 94 13.28 12.90 3.31
N GLU A 95 12.28 13.77 3.11
CA GLU A 95 11.93 14.81 4.08
C GLU A 95 11.52 14.19 5.43
N LEU A 96 10.68 13.15 5.42
CA LEU A 96 10.28 12.46 6.64
C LEU A 96 11.49 11.86 7.36
N ALA A 97 12.33 11.10 6.68
CA ALA A 97 13.50 10.44 7.27
C ALA A 97 14.47 11.46 7.87
N THR A 98 14.76 12.54 7.14
CA THR A 98 15.63 13.61 7.61
C THR A 98 15.04 14.32 8.82
N THR A 99 13.75 14.66 8.78
CA THR A 99 13.07 15.32 9.89
C THR A 99 13.05 14.47 11.15
N ILE A 100 12.81 13.16 11.00
CA ILE A 100 12.86 12.21 12.14
C ILE A 100 14.28 12.16 12.73
N ALA A 101 15.30 11.98 11.87
CA ALA A 101 16.68 11.86 12.32
C ALA A 101 17.17 13.14 13.03
N ASP A 102 16.93 14.30 12.45
CA ASP A 102 17.33 15.59 13.02
C ASP A 102 16.60 15.88 14.32
N THR A 103 15.31 15.62 14.37
CA THR A 103 14.50 15.82 15.59
C THR A 103 14.98 14.90 16.72
N ALA A 104 15.19 13.61 16.43
CA ALA A 104 15.69 12.65 17.42
C ALA A 104 17.08 13.02 17.92
N TYR A 105 17.99 13.43 17.03
CA TYR A 105 19.32 13.89 17.38
C TYR A 105 19.27 15.16 18.24
N GLY A 106 18.49 16.15 17.86
CA GLY A 106 18.29 17.39 18.64
C GLY A 106 17.73 17.12 20.03
N TYR A 107 16.84 16.14 20.13
CA TYR A 107 16.26 15.70 21.39
C TYR A 107 17.32 15.06 22.31
N ILE A 108 18.12 14.14 21.79
CA ILE A 108 19.21 13.48 22.51
C ILE A 108 20.25 14.50 23.01
N LYS A 109 20.53 15.52 22.20
CA LYS A 109 21.46 16.60 22.57
C LYS A 109 20.88 17.65 23.51
N GLY A 110 19.57 17.62 23.76
CA GLY A 110 18.88 18.61 24.59
C GLY A 110 18.75 19.99 23.91
N SER A 111 18.97 20.05 22.60
CA SER A 111 18.83 21.29 21.80
C SER A 111 17.41 21.53 21.28
N GLU A 112 16.59 20.51 21.22
CA GLU A 112 15.18 20.59 20.80
C GLU A 112 14.24 20.09 21.90
N LYS A 113 13.03 20.67 21.93
CA LYS A 113 11.91 20.18 22.73
C LYS A 113 10.92 19.44 21.83
N PRO A 114 10.08 18.55 22.40
CA PRO A 114 8.99 17.94 21.63
C PRO A 114 8.15 19.01 20.94
N CYS A 115 8.00 18.90 19.62
CA CYS A 115 7.15 19.79 18.86
C CYS A 115 6.57 19.02 17.67
N ASP A 116 5.40 19.45 17.22
CA ASP A 116 4.79 18.92 16.00
C ASP A 116 5.60 19.39 14.80
N LYS A 117 5.92 18.45 13.91
CA LYS A 117 6.54 18.74 12.61
C LYS A 117 5.55 18.44 11.51
N HIS A 118 5.55 19.25 10.48
CA HIS A 118 4.72 19.07 9.29
C HIS A 118 5.58 18.54 8.15
N ILE A 119 5.13 17.47 7.54
CA ILE A 119 5.75 16.87 6.36
C ILE A 119 4.90 17.20 5.14
N HIS A 120 5.53 17.50 4.01
CA HIS A 120 4.84 17.83 2.78
C HIS A 120 4.31 16.58 2.09
N PHE A 121 3.12 16.72 1.50
CA PHE A 121 2.50 15.71 0.66
C PHE A 121 2.29 16.27 -0.74
N SER A 122 2.62 15.48 -1.74
CA SER A 122 2.29 15.77 -3.13
C SER A 122 1.10 14.93 -3.59
N MET A 123 0.22 15.52 -4.42
CA MET A 123 -0.91 14.80 -5.01
C MET A 123 -0.47 14.14 -6.30
N ILE A 124 -0.70 12.84 -6.42
CA ILE A 124 -0.59 12.09 -7.66
C ILE A 124 -1.97 11.95 -8.24
N LEU A 125 -2.28 12.76 -9.25
CA LEU A 125 -3.58 12.72 -9.91
C LEU A 125 -3.70 11.47 -10.78
N GLY A 126 -4.85 10.83 -10.68
CA GLY A 126 -5.23 9.66 -11.45
C GLY A 126 -6.60 9.80 -12.07
N GLN A 127 -7.12 8.69 -12.56
CA GLN A 127 -8.44 8.62 -13.18
C GLN A 127 -9.56 8.56 -12.14
N SER A 128 -9.29 7.99 -10.97
CA SER A 128 -10.31 7.74 -9.94
C SER A 128 -10.96 8.99 -9.34
N CYS A 129 -10.40 10.18 -9.60
CA CYS A 129 -11.02 11.46 -9.26
C CYS A 129 -11.66 12.17 -10.48
N GLY A 130 -11.57 11.58 -11.67
CA GLY A 130 -12.01 12.24 -12.91
C GLY A 130 -11.08 13.35 -13.40
N CYS A 131 -9.89 13.51 -12.82
CA CYS A 131 -8.96 14.59 -13.17
C CYS A 131 -8.10 14.28 -14.38
N CYS A 132 -7.99 13.01 -14.78
CA CYS A 132 -7.20 12.55 -15.92
C CYS A 132 -8.02 11.63 -16.80
N ASP A 133 -7.91 11.83 -18.11
CA ASP A 133 -8.52 10.94 -19.11
C ASP A 133 -7.80 9.59 -19.17
N PHE A 134 -8.44 8.65 -19.86
CA PHE A 134 -7.85 7.34 -20.17
C PHE A 134 -6.62 7.52 -21.06
N ASP A 135 -5.48 7.02 -20.60
CA ASP A 135 -4.21 7.09 -21.31
C ASP A 135 -3.75 5.69 -21.71
N VAL A 136 -3.81 5.38 -23.01
CA VAL A 136 -3.38 4.09 -23.58
C VAL A 136 -1.91 3.82 -23.33
N ALA A 137 -1.05 4.83 -23.43
CA ALA A 137 0.39 4.69 -23.19
C ALA A 137 0.67 4.34 -21.73
N TYR A 138 -0.04 4.96 -20.80
CA TYR A 138 0.02 4.61 -19.39
C TYR A 138 -0.42 3.16 -19.14
N THR A 139 -1.53 2.74 -19.75
CA THR A 139 -2.06 1.38 -19.62
C THR A 139 -1.07 0.33 -20.14
N ASN A 140 -0.46 0.56 -21.30
CA ASN A 140 0.55 -0.33 -21.87
C ASN A 140 1.79 -0.41 -20.98
N LYS A 141 2.30 0.74 -20.49
CA LYS A 141 3.43 0.76 -19.55
C LYS A 141 3.11 0.01 -18.26
N LYS A 142 1.87 0.10 -17.79
CA LYS A 142 1.39 -0.62 -16.61
C LYS A 142 1.36 -2.13 -16.85
N LEU A 143 0.87 -2.59 -17.99
CA LEU A 143 0.89 -4.00 -18.36
C LEU A 143 2.31 -4.57 -18.42
N GLU A 144 3.25 -3.81 -18.98
CA GLU A 144 4.67 -4.19 -18.97
C GLU A 144 5.23 -4.31 -17.55
N GLN A 145 4.87 -3.38 -16.67
CA GLN A 145 5.30 -3.41 -15.27
C GLN A 145 4.69 -4.61 -14.52
N MET A 146 3.41 -4.90 -14.73
CA MET A 146 2.74 -6.08 -14.18
C MET A 146 3.43 -7.37 -14.64
N ASN A 147 3.76 -7.47 -15.93
CA ASN A 147 4.45 -8.63 -16.47
C ASN A 147 5.83 -8.81 -15.83
N LYS A 148 6.60 -7.73 -15.66
CA LYS A 148 7.90 -7.77 -14.96
C LYS A 148 7.75 -8.20 -13.51
N TYR A 149 6.73 -7.68 -12.82
CA TYR A 149 6.45 -8.05 -11.44
C TYR A 149 6.08 -9.53 -11.31
N ASN A 150 5.18 -10.01 -12.17
CA ASN A 150 4.76 -11.42 -12.18
C ASN A 150 5.94 -12.35 -12.48
N LEU A 151 6.82 -11.98 -13.39
CA LEU A 151 8.05 -12.73 -13.67
C LEU A 151 8.98 -12.78 -12.46
N ALA A 152 9.17 -11.64 -11.77
CA ALA A 152 9.98 -11.56 -10.56
C ALA A 152 9.37 -12.39 -9.41
N LEU A 153 8.04 -12.38 -9.27
CA LEU A 153 7.33 -13.21 -8.29
C LEU A 153 7.52 -14.70 -8.58
N TYR A 154 7.33 -15.11 -9.83
CA TYR A 154 7.56 -16.50 -10.26
C TYR A 154 9.00 -16.95 -10.01
N ASP A 155 9.98 -16.10 -10.31
CA ASP A 155 11.40 -16.37 -10.03
C ASP A 155 11.66 -16.51 -8.52
N ALA A 156 11.06 -15.63 -7.70
CA ALA A 156 11.17 -15.72 -6.25
C ALA A 156 10.52 -17.00 -5.69
N GLU A 157 9.33 -17.35 -6.15
CA GLU A 157 8.65 -18.60 -5.76
C GLU A 157 9.46 -19.83 -6.16
N SER A 158 10.01 -19.86 -7.38
CA SER A 158 10.88 -20.94 -7.86
C SER A 158 12.14 -21.07 -7.01
N LYS A 159 12.77 -19.95 -6.65
CA LYS A 159 13.93 -19.92 -5.75
C LYS A 159 13.58 -20.40 -4.35
N MET A 160 12.44 -20.00 -3.81
CA MET A 160 11.94 -20.44 -2.50
C MET A 160 11.67 -21.96 -2.50
N ALA A 161 11.02 -22.48 -3.54
CA ALA A 161 10.76 -23.92 -3.68
C ALA A 161 12.08 -24.71 -3.75
N SER A 162 13.06 -24.21 -4.52
CA SER A 162 14.39 -24.82 -4.64
C SER A 162 15.16 -24.74 -3.33
N LEU A 163 15.08 -23.63 -2.61
CA LEU A 163 15.66 -23.47 -1.28
C LEU A 163 15.06 -24.48 -0.30
N TYR A 164 13.72 -24.58 -0.26
CA TYR A 164 13.02 -25.54 0.59
C TYR A 164 13.47 -26.98 0.31
N THR A 165 13.53 -27.39 -0.96
CA THR A 165 13.98 -28.71 -1.36
C THR A 165 15.42 -29.00 -0.92
N ASN A 166 16.30 -28.01 -1.02
CA ASN A 166 17.70 -28.14 -0.61
C ASN A 166 17.88 -28.12 0.91
N THR A 167 17.04 -27.37 1.64
CA THR A 167 17.15 -27.26 3.10
C THR A 167 16.57 -28.46 3.86
N VAL A 168 15.57 -29.13 3.29
CA VAL A 168 15.06 -30.40 3.87
C VAL A 168 16.15 -31.47 3.96
N ASN A 169 17.20 -31.38 3.14
CA ASN A 169 18.34 -32.27 3.13
C ASN A 169 19.61 -31.69 3.78
N CYS A 170 19.53 -30.50 4.41
CA CYS A 170 20.67 -29.89 5.07
C CYS A 170 20.72 -30.29 6.55
N ASP A 171 21.75 -31.06 6.93
CA ASP A 171 21.99 -31.44 8.32
C ASP A 171 22.66 -30.32 9.15
N ARG A 172 23.01 -29.20 8.50
CA ARG A 172 23.82 -28.13 9.10
C ARG A 172 23.30 -26.74 8.76
N LEU A 173 23.27 -25.88 9.78
CA LEU A 173 22.85 -24.50 9.67
C LEU A 173 23.72 -23.64 8.74
N ASP A 174 25.01 -23.92 8.66
CA ASP A 174 25.96 -23.23 7.79
C ASP A 174 25.70 -23.53 6.28
N GLU A 175 25.16 -24.70 5.96
CA GLU A 175 24.73 -25.03 4.60
C GLU A 175 23.46 -24.28 4.22
N LEU A 176 22.52 -24.09 5.17
CA LEU A 176 21.32 -23.30 4.98
C LEU A 176 21.65 -21.83 4.66
N THR A 177 22.54 -21.21 5.42
CA THR A 177 22.93 -19.81 5.18
C THR A 177 23.66 -19.63 3.85
N LYS A 178 24.52 -20.60 3.46
CA LYS A 178 25.16 -20.61 2.14
C LYS A 178 24.15 -20.78 1.00
N ALA A 179 23.13 -21.62 1.19
CA ALA A 179 22.07 -21.82 0.21
C ALA A 179 21.24 -20.51 0.05
N MET A 180 20.82 -19.90 1.15
CA MET A 180 20.11 -18.61 1.13
C MET A 180 20.93 -17.54 0.40
N GLY A 181 22.22 -17.40 0.70
CA GLY A 181 23.10 -16.43 0.04
C GLY A 181 23.20 -16.63 -1.48
N ARG A 182 23.21 -17.89 -1.95
CA ARG A 182 23.25 -18.23 -3.39
C ARG A 182 21.95 -17.87 -4.11
N TYR A 183 20.79 -18.14 -3.49
CA TYR A 183 19.50 -17.94 -4.15
C TYR A 183 19.05 -16.47 -4.15
N PHE A 184 19.35 -15.74 -3.10
CA PHE A 184 18.89 -14.35 -2.97
C PHE A 184 19.95 -13.31 -3.29
N ASN A 185 21.16 -13.75 -3.62
CA ASN A 185 22.31 -12.86 -3.87
C ASN A 185 22.60 -11.88 -2.72
N TYR A 186 22.37 -12.33 -1.47
CA TYR A 186 22.64 -11.56 -0.25
C TYR A 186 23.66 -12.31 0.62
N HIS A 187 24.37 -11.56 1.45
CA HIS A 187 25.08 -12.12 2.58
C HIS A 187 24.07 -12.42 3.69
N ALA A 188 23.72 -13.70 3.85
CA ALA A 188 22.85 -14.12 4.93
C ALA A 188 23.69 -14.48 6.16
N ALA A 189 23.36 -13.89 7.29
CA ALA A 189 23.86 -14.29 8.60
C ALA A 189 22.67 -14.75 9.46
N LEU A 190 22.76 -15.97 10.00
CA LEU A 190 21.77 -16.48 10.93
C LEU A 190 22.28 -16.18 12.35
N CYS A 191 21.61 -15.25 13.03
CA CYS A 191 21.85 -15.01 14.44
C CYS A 191 20.87 -15.86 15.25
N LEU A 192 21.41 -16.86 15.94
CA LEU A 192 20.64 -17.67 16.89
C LEU A 192 20.75 -17.05 18.28
N ASN A 193 19.62 -17.00 18.97
CA ASN A 193 19.56 -16.69 20.39
C ASN A 193 20.09 -17.89 21.19
N ASP A 194 20.72 -17.63 22.33
CA ASP A 194 21.26 -18.68 23.25
C ASP A 194 20.19 -19.71 23.65
N ASP A 195 18.93 -19.33 23.68
CA ASP A 195 17.79 -20.23 23.95
C ASP A 195 17.57 -21.32 22.86
N PHE A 196 18.19 -21.17 21.70
CA PHE A 196 18.13 -22.16 20.61
C PHE A 196 19.27 -23.20 20.66
N LEU A 197 20.27 -23.01 21.54
CA LEU A 197 21.46 -23.85 21.62
C LEU A 197 21.41 -24.83 22.82
N THR A 198 20.34 -24.79 23.60
CA THR A 198 20.04 -25.72 24.71
C THR A 198 18.95 -26.72 24.32
#